data_372037058feff38c6018cd5bf0ebfaee
#
_entry.id   372037058feff38c6018cd5bf0ebfaee
#
_cell.length_a   1.000
_cell.length_b   1.000
_cell.length_c   1.000
_cell.angle_alpha   90.00
_cell.angle_beta   90.00
_cell.angle_gamma   90.00
#
_symmetry.space_group_name_H-M   'P 1'
#
loop_
_entity.id
_entity.type
_entity.pdbx_description
1 polymer ?
#
loop_
_entity_poly.entity_id
_entity_poly.type
_entity_poly.pdbx_seq_one_letter_code
_entity_poly.pdbx_strand_id
1 'polypeptide(L)'
;NMIHDRGDWCISRQRVWGVPIPIFYNEDGSEIVDYDVMMHVADLFRKYGSNIWFEKEAKDLLPEGYTNPASPNGNFTKEEDIMDVWFDSGSTWNGVLIEQGLPYPSDMYLEGSDQYRGWFNSSLICGVAVTGKAPYKELVSHGFTLDGNGNKMSKSLGNVIVPADMVRLHGSDILRLWVASTDYTEDVRISDDLIKQVKESYRKIRNTYKFMLGNLKDFNYTKDSVKYEDMPYYDKYMMNELNKFTKNVLEEYNNYNFQNVYKLVNNFVSFTLSNF
;
A
#
# COMPACT_ATOMS: atom_id res chain seq x y z
N ASN A 1 -0.67 24.52 -1.00
CA ASN A 1 -0.12 23.40 -0.24
C ASN A 1 -1.25 22.69 0.51
N MET A 2 -1.56 21.43 0.12
CA MET A 2 -2.72 20.66 0.58
C MET A 2 -2.78 20.45 2.10
N ILE A 3 -1.65 20.50 2.79
CA ILE A 3 -1.59 20.36 4.25
C ILE A 3 -1.68 21.74 4.91
N HIS A 4 -0.90 22.70 4.44
CA HIS A 4 -0.83 24.05 5.05
C HIS A 4 -2.16 24.81 4.93
N ASP A 5 -2.84 24.68 3.79
CA ASP A 5 -4.05 25.44 3.47
C ASP A 5 -5.33 24.63 3.75
N ARG A 6 -5.22 23.55 4.52
CA ARG A 6 -6.34 22.68 4.85
C ARG A 6 -7.27 23.37 5.85
N GLY A 7 -8.57 23.40 5.53
CA GLY A 7 -9.62 23.74 6.49
C GLY A 7 -9.87 22.65 7.54
N ASP A 8 -10.76 22.93 8.46
CA ASP A 8 -11.17 22.00 9.50
C ASP A 8 -11.74 20.70 8.89
N TRP A 9 -11.50 19.60 9.58
CA TRP A 9 -12.04 18.29 9.20
C TRP A 9 -13.18 17.91 10.15
N CYS A 10 -14.43 18.06 9.69
CA CYS A 10 -15.57 17.53 10.38
C CYS A 10 -15.55 16.01 10.29
N ILE A 11 -15.37 15.35 11.44
CA ILE A 11 -15.29 13.88 11.51
C ILE A 11 -16.63 13.19 11.74
N SER A 12 -17.69 13.92 12.08
CA SER A 12 -19.03 13.36 12.30
C SER A 12 -19.80 13.17 11.00
N ARG A 13 -20.56 12.06 10.92
CA ARG A 13 -21.44 11.74 9.80
C ARG A 13 -22.77 11.22 10.32
N GLN A 14 -23.86 11.76 9.74
CA GLN A 14 -25.25 11.37 10.01
C GLN A 14 -25.60 10.18 9.15
N ARG A 15 -25.13 8.99 9.53
CA ARG A 15 -25.39 7.72 8.80
C ARG A 15 -25.71 6.61 9.79
N VAL A 16 -26.48 5.63 9.32
CA VAL A 16 -26.96 4.52 10.15
C VAL A 16 -25.87 3.47 10.41
N TRP A 17 -24.85 3.39 9.54
CA TRP A 17 -23.80 2.37 9.66
C TRP A 17 -22.42 2.98 9.62
N GLY A 18 -21.61 2.63 10.58
CA GLY A 18 -20.21 3.06 10.74
C GLY A 18 -19.73 2.92 12.19
N VAL A 19 -18.52 3.39 12.45
CA VAL A 19 -17.93 3.41 13.79
C VAL A 19 -18.51 4.59 14.56
N PRO A 20 -19.14 4.39 15.74
CA PRO A 20 -19.72 5.49 16.52
C PRO A 20 -18.62 6.41 17.08
N ILE A 21 -18.98 7.68 17.30
CA ILE A 21 -18.13 8.64 18.00
C ILE A 21 -18.38 8.44 19.50
N PRO A 22 -17.40 8.00 20.30
CA PRO A 22 -17.60 7.62 21.71
C PRO A 22 -17.60 8.82 22.64
N ILE A 23 -18.48 9.78 22.39
CA ILE A 23 -18.66 11.01 23.20
C ILE A 23 -19.99 10.97 23.95
N PHE A 24 -19.93 11.31 25.19
CA PHE A 24 -21.12 11.51 26.01
C PHE A 24 -21.34 13.01 26.32
N TYR A 25 -22.56 13.36 26.67
CA TYR A 25 -22.96 14.71 27.01
C TYR A 25 -23.58 14.73 28.40
N ASN A 26 -23.24 15.76 29.14
CA ASN A 26 -23.83 16.08 30.44
C ASN A 26 -25.24 16.68 30.29
N GLU A 27 -25.95 16.83 31.41
CA GLU A 27 -27.30 17.46 31.48
C GLU A 27 -27.32 18.90 30.96
N ASP A 28 -26.23 19.63 31.12
CA ASP A 28 -26.07 21.00 30.61
C ASP A 28 -25.65 21.06 29.11
N GLY A 29 -25.50 19.91 28.47
CA GLY A 29 -25.11 19.78 27.06
C GLY A 29 -23.59 19.86 26.83
N SER A 30 -22.78 19.97 27.87
CA SER A 30 -21.32 19.92 27.73
C SER A 30 -20.85 18.50 27.44
N GLU A 31 -19.83 18.39 26.55
CA GLU A 31 -19.23 17.11 26.16
C GLU A 31 -18.34 16.53 27.26
N ILE A 32 -18.32 15.22 27.38
CA ILE A 32 -17.41 14.46 28.24
C ILE A 32 -16.23 13.99 27.41
N VAL A 33 -15.14 14.75 27.43
CA VAL A 33 -13.87 14.42 26.80
C VAL A 33 -12.90 13.96 27.89
N ASP A 34 -13.04 12.70 28.28
CA ASP A 34 -12.28 12.07 29.35
C ASP A 34 -11.58 10.81 28.83
N TYR A 35 -10.28 10.71 29.05
CA TYR A 35 -9.48 9.60 28.56
C TYR A 35 -9.93 8.25 29.14
N ASP A 36 -10.20 8.19 30.44
CA ASP A 36 -10.56 6.94 31.11
C ASP A 36 -11.95 6.46 30.67
N VAL A 37 -12.87 7.38 30.45
CA VAL A 37 -14.19 7.09 29.87
C VAL A 37 -14.05 6.56 28.45
N MET A 38 -13.23 7.20 27.60
CA MET A 38 -13.00 6.75 26.23
C MET A 38 -12.33 5.37 26.18
N MET A 39 -11.36 5.12 27.06
CA MET A 39 -10.71 3.81 27.15
C MET A 39 -11.64 2.71 27.64
N HIS A 40 -12.52 3.03 28.58
CA HIS A 40 -13.58 2.10 29.03
C HIS A 40 -14.50 1.71 27.87
N VAL A 41 -14.93 2.66 27.05
CA VAL A 41 -15.73 2.39 25.84
C VAL A 41 -14.95 1.57 24.84
N ALA A 42 -13.67 1.85 24.63
CA ALA A 42 -12.81 1.05 23.75
C ALA A 42 -12.71 -0.42 24.21
N ASP A 43 -12.65 -0.66 25.53
CA ASP A 43 -12.66 -2.02 26.11
C ASP A 43 -14.03 -2.71 25.92
N LEU A 44 -15.13 -1.97 26.04
CA LEU A 44 -16.44 -2.50 25.68
C LEU A 44 -16.52 -2.89 24.20
N PHE A 45 -15.97 -2.07 23.31
CA PHE A 45 -15.92 -2.37 21.88
C PHE A 45 -15.04 -3.59 21.57
N ARG A 46 -13.90 -3.74 22.24
CA ARG A 46 -13.06 -4.96 22.12
C ARG A 46 -13.81 -6.21 22.52
N LYS A 47 -14.62 -6.14 23.57
CA LYS A 47 -15.32 -7.28 24.14
C LYS A 47 -16.61 -7.64 23.40
N TYR A 48 -17.39 -6.64 23.00
CA TYR A 48 -18.75 -6.84 22.52
C TYR A 48 -18.97 -6.34 21.08
N GLY A 49 -17.97 -5.68 20.48
CA GLY A 49 -18.10 -5.00 19.20
C GLY A 49 -18.69 -3.59 19.35
N SER A 50 -18.51 -2.74 18.35
CA SER A 50 -18.98 -1.34 18.37
C SER A 50 -20.51 -1.20 18.35
N ASN A 51 -21.26 -2.24 17.97
CA ASN A 51 -22.73 -2.24 17.99
C ASN A 51 -23.31 -2.01 19.39
N ILE A 52 -22.57 -2.35 20.46
CA ILE A 52 -23.01 -2.11 21.83
C ILE A 52 -23.34 -0.64 22.09
N TRP A 53 -22.69 0.29 21.36
CA TRP A 53 -22.97 1.72 21.45
C TRP A 53 -24.42 2.05 21.11
N PHE A 54 -24.98 1.40 20.11
CA PHE A 54 -26.37 1.62 19.68
C PHE A 54 -27.39 0.78 20.45
N GLU A 55 -26.95 -0.30 21.08
CA GLU A 55 -27.82 -1.23 21.83
C GLU A 55 -28.05 -0.81 23.29
N LYS A 56 -27.17 0.01 23.87
CA LYS A 56 -27.18 0.36 25.28
C LYS A 56 -27.45 1.85 25.49
N GLU A 57 -28.02 2.19 26.62
CA GLU A 57 -28.18 3.58 27.04
C GLU A 57 -26.82 4.16 27.50
N ALA A 58 -26.70 5.50 27.49
CA ALA A 58 -25.46 6.19 27.88
C ALA A 58 -24.94 5.76 29.29
N LYS A 59 -25.83 5.65 30.27
CA LYS A 59 -25.50 5.24 31.64
C LYS A 59 -24.91 3.82 31.74
N ASP A 60 -25.27 2.92 30.82
CA ASP A 60 -24.80 1.52 30.80
C ASP A 60 -23.44 1.38 30.08
N LEU A 61 -23.01 2.42 29.37
CA LEU A 61 -21.75 2.50 28.65
C LEU A 61 -20.69 3.32 29.39
N LEU A 62 -21.09 4.09 30.40
CA LEU A 62 -20.16 4.81 31.28
C LEU A 62 -19.55 3.85 32.32
N PRO A 63 -18.36 4.15 32.87
CA PRO A 63 -17.80 3.39 33.98
C PRO A 63 -18.77 3.30 35.19
N GLU A 64 -18.77 2.16 35.88
CA GLU A 64 -19.63 1.97 37.05
C GLU A 64 -19.39 3.08 38.09
N GLY A 65 -20.48 3.72 38.55
CA GLY A 65 -20.41 4.80 39.53
C GLY A 65 -19.90 6.13 38.97
N TYR A 66 -19.81 6.29 37.67
CA TYR A 66 -19.39 7.57 37.06
C TYR A 66 -20.31 8.72 37.45
N THR A 67 -19.71 9.82 37.87
CA THR A 67 -20.41 11.04 38.23
C THR A 67 -19.71 12.25 37.61
N ASN A 68 -20.50 13.28 37.28
CA ASN A 68 -19.98 14.54 36.77
C ASN A 68 -20.77 15.72 37.39
N PRO A 69 -20.10 16.77 37.87
CA PRO A 69 -20.79 17.95 38.44
C PRO A 69 -21.78 18.62 37.47
N ALA A 70 -21.54 18.52 36.15
CA ALA A 70 -22.43 19.04 35.12
C ALA A 70 -23.65 18.15 34.84
N SER A 71 -23.74 17.00 35.52
CA SER A 71 -24.88 16.06 35.51
C SER A 71 -25.30 15.75 36.96
N PRO A 72 -25.83 16.70 37.71
CA PRO A 72 -26.13 16.54 39.14
C PRO A 72 -27.19 15.47 39.42
N ASN A 73 -28.06 15.14 38.47
CA ASN A 73 -29.08 14.11 38.59
C ASN A 73 -28.63 12.75 37.99
N GLY A 74 -27.40 12.68 37.48
CA GLY A 74 -26.84 11.46 36.88
C GLY A 74 -27.43 11.11 35.53
N ASN A 75 -27.99 12.07 34.79
CA ASN A 75 -28.47 11.88 33.44
C ASN A 75 -27.38 12.22 32.44
N PHE A 76 -27.17 11.30 31.49
CA PHE A 76 -26.19 11.44 30.42
C PHE A 76 -26.85 11.06 29.10
N THR A 77 -26.45 11.73 28.03
CA THR A 77 -26.75 11.33 26.68
C THR A 77 -25.46 10.95 25.93
N LYS A 78 -25.57 10.36 24.76
CA LYS A 78 -24.41 9.95 23.97
C LYS A 78 -24.58 10.46 22.55
N GLU A 79 -23.44 10.56 21.84
CA GLU A 79 -23.41 10.92 20.43
C GLU A 79 -24.07 9.84 19.58
N GLU A 80 -24.88 10.25 18.61
CA GLU A 80 -25.57 9.35 17.66
C GLU A 80 -24.89 9.32 16.30
N ASP A 81 -24.05 10.30 16.00
CA ASP A 81 -23.28 10.36 14.76
C ASP A 81 -22.16 9.30 14.74
N ILE A 82 -21.79 8.92 13.54
CA ILE A 82 -20.65 8.02 13.30
C ILE A 82 -19.42 8.78 12.80
N MET A 83 -18.26 8.16 12.90
CA MET A 83 -17.01 8.71 12.38
C MET A 83 -17.01 8.73 10.84
N ASP A 84 -16.35 9.72 10.28
CA ASP A 84 -15.96 9.72 8.87
C ASP A 84 -15.08 8.50 8.59
N VAL A 85 -15.41 7.77 7.53
CA VAL A 85 -14.63 6.61 7.06
C VAL A 85 -13.14 6.93 6.81
N TRP A 86 -12.82 8.19 6.51
CA TRP A 86 -11.43 8.63 6.39
C TRP A 86 -10.71 8.70 7.74
N PHE A 87 -11.43 8.86 8.85
CA PHE A 87 -10.87 8.74 10.18
C PHE A 87 -10.55 7.27 10.50
N ASP A 88 -11.48 6.36 10.18
CA ASP A 88 -11.28 4.93 10.36
C ASP A 88 -10.07 4.45 9.56
N SER A 89 -10.02 4.78 8.27
CA SER A 89 -8.88 4.42 7.41
C SER A 89 -7.58 5.12 7.81
N GLY A 90 -7.66 6.37 8.27
CA GLY A 90 -6.54 7.14 8.78
C GLY A 90 -5.92 6.58 10.07
N SER A 91 -6.66 5.74 10.80
CA SER A 91 -6.22 5.10 12.04
C SER A 91 -5.68 3.68 11.84
N THR A 92 -5.65 3.15 10.61
CA THR A 92 -5.20 1.77 10.30
C THR A 92 -3.75 1.50 10.71
N TRP A 93 -2.89 2.50 10.73
CA TRP A 93 -1.52 2.37 11.24
C TRP A 93 -1.48 1.88 12.69
N ASN A 94 -2.43 2.28 13.55
CA ASN A 94 -2.51 1.78 14.90
C ASN A 94 -3.07 0.35 14.93
N GLY A 95 -4.23 0.13 14.34
CA GLY A 95 -4.92 -1.17 14.36
C GLY A 95 -4.20 -2.28 13.59
N VAL A 96 -3.35 -1.93 12.62
CA VAL A 96 -2.60 -2.93 11.83
C VAL A 96 -1.13 -2.98 12.23
N LEU A 97 -0.40 -1.86 12.24
CA LEU A 97 1.03 -1.90 12.51
C LEU A 97 1.31 -2.10 14.00
N ILE A 98 0.78 -1.22 14.86
CA ILE A 98 1.11 -1.25 16.28
C ILE A 98 0.46 -2.46 16.98
N GLU A 99 -0.84 -2.67 16.80
CA GLU A 99 -1.59 -3.74 17.48
C GLU A 99 -1.10 -5.16 17.07
N GLN A 100 -0.56 -5.31 15.85
CA GLN A 100 -0.01 -6.59 15.39
C GLN A 100 1.51 -6.71 15.56
N GLY A 101 2.17 -5.74 16.20
CA GLY A 101 3.61 -5.74 16.43
C GLY A 101 4.45 -5.58 15.16
N LEU A 102 3.90 -4.98 14.12
CA LEU A 102 4.63 -4.66 12.90
C LEU A 102 5.43 -3.36 13.06
N PRO A 103 6.48 -3.12 12.25
CA PRO A 103 7.26 -1.89 12.32
C PRO A 103 6.41 -0.63 12.15
N TYR A 104 6.64 0.36 13.03
CA TYR A 104 6.05 1.69 12.94
C TYR A 104 7.16 2.77 13.01
N PRO A 105 7.17 3.78 12.12
CA PRO A 105 6.31 3.95 10.93
C PRO A 105 6.48 2.84 9.89
N SER A 106 5.47 2.65 9.01
CA SER A 106 5.59 1.80 7.82
C SER A 106 6.76 2.24 6.94
N ASP A 107 7.44 1.31 6.31
CA ASP A 107 8.51 1.67 5.36
C ASP A 107 7.93 2.41 4.15
N MET A 108 6.79 1.96 3.64
CA MET A 108 6.17 2.54 2.46
C MET A 108 4.63 2.52 2.54
N TYR A 109 4.00 3.61 2.09
CA TYR A 109 2.59 3.65 1.68
C TYR A 109 2.51 3.72 0.16
N LEU A 110 1.76 2.80 -0.46
CA LEU A 110 1.60 2.69 -1.91
C LEU A 110 0.12 2.72 -2.27
N GLU A 111 -0.30 3.76 -3.01
CA GLU A 111 -1.67 3.92 -3.51
C GLU A 111 -1.73 4.84 -4.73
N GLY A 112 -2.92 5.02 -5.28
CA GLY A 112 -3.19 5.94 -6.36
C GLY A 112 -2.97 7.41 -5.97
N SER A 113 -2.71 8.26 -6.96
CA SER A 113 -2.44 9.69 -6.76
C SER A 113 -3.62 10.47 -6.17
N ASP A 114 -4.86 9.96 -6.28
CA ASP A 114 -6.04 10.53 -5.63
C ASP A 114 -5.97 10.45 -4.10
N GLN A 115 -5.17 9.53 -3.52
CA GLN A 115 -5.02 9.35 -2.09
C GLN A 115 -4.23 10.46 -1.39
N TYR A 116 -3.64 11.39 -2.12
CA TYR A 116 -3.14 12.63 -1.52
C TYR A 116 -4.25 13.46 -0.85
N ARG A 117 -5.50 13.31 -1.31
CA ARG A 117 -6.69 13.89 -0.65
C ARG A 117 -7.52 12.87 0.14
N GLY A 118 -7.06 11.66 0.27
CA GLY A 118 -7.70 10.56 0.96
C GLY A 118 -6.80 9.98 2.05
N TRP A 119 -6.48 8.69 1.93
CA TRP A 119 -5.79 7.91 2.94
C TRP A 119 -4.41 8.44 3.34
N PHE A 120 -3.60 8.93 2.41
CA PHE A 120 -2.29 9.52 2.74
C PHE A 120 -2.44 10.69 3.71
N ASN A 121 -3.42 11.55 3.46
CA ASN A 121 -3.65 12.75 4.25
C ASN A 121 -4.30 12.41 5.61
N SER A 122 -5.35 11.58 5.62
CA SER A 122 -6.01 11.18 6.88
C SER A 122 -5.07 10.42 7.80
N SER A 123 -4.26 9.49 7.26
CA SER A 123 -3.23 8.77 8.02
C SER A 123 -2.17 9.70 8.60
N LEU A 124 -1.72 10.69 7.82
CA LEU A 124 -0.75 11.68 8.29
C LEU A 124 -1.30 12.48 9.46
N ILE A 125 -2.53 12.99 9.34
CA ILE A 125 -3.15 13.80 10.38
C ILE A 125 -3.34 12.98 11.66
N CYS A 126 -3.96 11.80 11.57
CA CYS A 126 -4.17 10.92 12.72
C CYS A 126 -2.85 10.47 13.35
N GLY A 127 -1.87 10.08 12.54
CA GLY A 127 -0.56 9.62 13.00
C GLY A 127 0.20 10.71 13.73
N VAL A 128 0.28 11.92 13.16
CA VAL A 128 0.98 13.05 13.77
C VAL A 128 0.26 13.53 15.03
N ALA A 129 -1.06 13.59 15.02
CA ALA A 129 -1.83 14.01 16.19
C ALA A 129 -1.60 13.12 17.42
N VAL A 130 -1.45 11.81 17.21
CA VAL A 130 -1.32 10.83 18.31
C VAL A 130 0.15 10.57 18.67
N THR A 131 1.04 10.45 17.67
CA THR A 131 2.42 9.98 17.88
C THR A 131 3.49 11.06 17.66
N GLY A 132 3.11 12.22 17.13
CA GLY A 132 4.05 13.27 16.71
C GLY A 132 4.85 12.92 15.44
N LYS A 133 4.54 11.80 14.77
CA LYS A 133 5.28 11.30 13.60
C LYS A 133 4.34 10.89 12.47
N ALA A 134 4.81 11.05 11.23
CA ALA A 134 4.12 10.45 10.08
C ALA A 134 4.08 8.92 10.22
N PRO A 135 2.98 8.25 9.86
CA PRO A 135 2.86 6.80 9.97
C PRO A 135 3.58 6.02 8.85
N TYR A 136 4.29 6.70 7.99
CA TYR A 136 5.07 6.16 6.88
C TYR A 136 6.40 6.91 6.72
N LYS A 137 7.41 6.23 6.18
CA LYS A 137 8.71 6.83 5.82
C LYS A 137 8.68 7.36 4.39
N GLU A 138 8.07 6.60 3.48
CA GLU A 138 8.01 6.90 2.05
C GLU A 138 6.59 6.79 1.51
N LEU A 139 6.24 7.65 0.55
CA LEU A 139 5.02 7.58 -0.23
C LEU A 139 5.37 7.26 -1.68
N VAL A 140 4.78 6.20 -2.22
CA VAL A 140 4.83 5.88 -3.63
C VAL A 140 3.41 5.98 -4.18
N SER A 141 3.19 6.88 -5.12
CA SER A 141 1.89 7.04 -5.76
C SER A 141 1.93 6.62 -7.22
N HIS A 142 0.85 6.01 -7.68
CA HIS A 142 0.69 5.57 -9.06
C HIS A 142 -0.50 6.24 -9.74
N GLY A 143 -0.48 6.29 -11.07
CA GLY A 143 -1.60 6.71 -11.89
C GLY A 143 -2.67 5.62 -12.00
N PHE A 144 -3.68 5.87 -12.83
CA PHE A 144 -4.77 4.93 -13.08
C PHE A 144 -4.44 3.97 -14.21
N THR A 145 -5.06 2.79 -14.17
CA THR A 145 -5.02 1.86 -15.29
C THR A 145 -6.20 2.13 -16.24
N LEU A 146 -5.88 2.42 -17.48
CA LEU A 146 -6.82 2.74 -18.55
C LEU A 146 -6.91 1.56 -19.55
N ASP A 147 -7.97 1.50 -20.32
CA ASP A 147 -8.06 0.56 -21.43
C ASP A 147 -7.07 0.88 -22.57
N GLY A 148 -6.99 0.04 -23.59
CA GLY A 148 -6.08 0.24 -24.71
C GLY A 148 -6.29 1.56 -25.48
N ASN A 149 -7.49 2.13 -25.40
CA ASN A 149 -7.84 3.41 -26.02
C ASN A 149 -7.57 4.62 -25.12
N GLY A 150 -7.20 4.39 -23.86
CA GLY A 150 -6.96 5.44 -22.89
C GLY A 150 -8.22 5.89 -22.14
N ASN A 151 -9.27 5.09 -22.14
CA ASN A 151 -10.49 5.39 -21.39
C ASN A 151 -10.43 4.75 -20.01
N LYS A 152 -11.03 5.42 -19.02
CA LYS A 152 -11.24 4.85 -17.69
C LYS A 152 -12.08 3.59 -17.76
N MET A 153 -11.64 2.53 -17.11
CA MET A 153 -12.39 1.27 -17.06
C MET A 153 -13.61 1.41 -16.17
N SER A 154 -14.76 0.96 -16.67
CA SER A 154 -16.02 0.91 -15.92
C SER A 154 -16.88 -0.28 -16.35
N LYS A 155 -17.69 -0.80 -15.42
CA LYS A 155 -18.64 -1.87 -15.72
C LYS A 155 -19.65 -1.46 -16.78
N SER A 156 -20.08 -0.19 -16.79
CA SER A 156 -21.03 0.35 -17.74
C SER A 156 -20.51 0.42 -19.17
N LEU A 157 -19.19 0.62 -19.34
CA LEU A 157 -18.53 0.62 -20.66
C LEU A 157 -18.13 -0.80 -21.11
N GLY A 158 -18.16 -1.78 -20.22
CA GLY A 158 -17.77 -3.16 -20.54
C GLY A 158 -16.27 -3.33 -20.87
N ASN A 159 -15.43 -2.36 -20.55
CA ASN A 159 -14.01 -2.33 -20.87
C ASN A 159 -13.11 -2.72 -19.68
N VAL A 160 -13.68 -3.33 -18.64
CA VAL A 160 -12.94 -3.74 -17.44
C VAL A 160 -12.10 -4.98 -17.72
N ILE A 161 -10.81 -4.88 -17.50
CA ILE A 161 -9.88 -6.02 -17.52
C ILE A 161 -9.72 -6.54 -16.10
N VAL A 162 -10.11 -7.80 -15.91
CA VAL A 162 -10.08 -8.45 -14.59
C VAL A 162 -8.71 -9.11 -14.38
N PRO A 163 -7.95 -8.75 -13.32
CA PRO A 163 -6.63 -9.34 -13.08
C PRO A 163 -6.63 -10.87 -13.00
N ALA A 164 -7.65 -11.48 -12.41
CA ALA A 164 -7.79 -12.94 -12.33
C ALA A 164 -7.85 -13.61 -13.71
N ASP A 165 -8.53 -12.99 -14.68
CA ASP A 165 -8.59 -13.49 -16.06
C ASP A 165 -7.23 -13.36 -16.74
N MET A 166 -6.52 -12.25 -16.53
CA MET A 166 -5.17 -12.06 -17.03
C MET A 166 -4.21 -13.14 -16.50
N VAL A 167 -4.28 -13.42 -15.19
CA VAL A 167 -3.48 -14.48 -14.55
C VAL A 167 -3.84 -15.86 -15.13
N ARG A 168 -5.12 -16.14 -15.33
CA ARG A 168 -5.59 -17.42 -15.91
C ARG A 168 -5.12 -17.61 -17.36
N LEU A 169 -5.10 -16.54 -18.15
CA LEU A 169 -4.75 -16.58 -19.59
C LEU A 169 -3.25 -16.52 -19.84
N HIS A 170 -2.51 -15.77 -19.05
CA HIS A 170 -1.11 -15.44 -19.33
C HIS A 170 -0.14 -15.83 -18.22
N GLY A 171 -0.62 -16.11 -17.02
CA GLY A 171 0.19 -16.33 -15.82
C GLY A 171 0.47 -15.04 -15.05
N SER A 172 0.69 -15.16 -13.76
CA SER A 172 0.96 -14.02 -12.85
C SER A 172 2.24 -13.27 -13.21
N ASP A 173 3.27 -13.96 -13.69
CA ASP A 173 4.54 -13.34 -14.06
C ASP A 173 4.39 -12.32 -15.20
N ILE A 174 3.52 -12.59 -16.16
CA ILE A 174 3.28 -11.68 -17.28
C ILE A 174 2.58 -10.41 -16.80
N LEU A 175 1.56 -10.54 -15.94
CA LEU A 175 0.89 -9.39 -15.36
C LEU A 175 1.86 -8.53 -14.53
N ARG A 176 2.65 -9.16 -13.66
CA ARG A 176 3.65 -8.47 -12.84
C ARG A 176 4.73 -7.80 -13.68
N LEU A 177 5.20 -8.47 -14.74
CA LEU A 177 6.20 -7.90 -15.64
C LEU A 177 5.63 -6.73 -16.45
N TRP A 178 4.35 -6.78 -16.84
CA TRP A 178 3.68 -5.65 -17.47
C TRP A 178 3.67 -4.44 -16.53
N VAL A 179 3.27 -4.60 -15.28
CA VAL A 179 3.31 -3.52 -14.27
C VAL A 179 4.71 -2.93 -14.15
N ALA A 180 5.74 -3.78 -14.02
CA ALA A 180 7.13 -3.34 -13.92
C ALA A 180 7.67 -2.68 -15.20
N SER A 181 7.08 -2.97 -16.37
CA SER A 181 7.52 -2.42 -17.65
C SER A 181 6.97 -1.03 -17.97
N THR A 182 6.00 -0.56 -17.19
CA THR A 182 5.31 0.73 -17.38
C THR A 182 5.87 1.80 -16.45
N ASP A 183 5.68 3.06 -16.84
CA ASP A 183 5.87 4.19 -15.93
C ASP A 183 4.61 4.33 -15.06
N TYR A 184 4.64 3.73 -13.88
CA TYR A 184 3.50 3.70 -12.97
C TYR A 184 3.19 5.06 -12.33
N THR A 185 4.08 6.05 -12.44
CA THR A 185 3.85 7.40 -11.91
C THR A 185 2.80 8.17 -12.71
N GLU A 186 2.54 7.72 -13.94
CA GLU A 186 1.53 8.24 -14.84
C GLU A 186 0.39 7.24 -15.06
N ASP A 187 -0.68 7.66 -15.75
CA ASP A 187 -1.74 6.76 -16.15
C ASP A 187 -1.23 5.74 -17.18
N VAL A 188 -1.48 4.46 -16.93
CA VAL A 188 -0.97 3.36 -17.77
C VAL A 188 -2.09 2.69 -18.57
N ARG A 189 -1.79 2.29 -19.79
CA ARG A 189 -2.75 1.56 -20.64
C ARG A 189 -2.45 0.06 -20.59
N ILE A 190 -3.53 -0.72 -20.60
CA ILE A 190 -3.46 -2.17 -20.75
C ILE A 190 -4.27 -2.61 -21.97
N SER A 191 -3.67 -3.48 -22.80
CA SER A 191 -4.33 -4.09 -23.96
C SER A 191 -3.69 -5.44 -24.26
N ASP A 192 -4.38 -6.28 -25.04
CA ASP A 192 -3.86 -7.58 -25.46
C ASP A 192 -2.52 -7.46 -26.21
N ASP A 193 -2.35 -6.40 -27.01
CA ASP A 193 -1.13 -6.21 -27.79
C ASP A 193 0.06 -5.82 -26.90
N LEU A 194 -0.16 -4.98 -25.88
CA LEU A 194 0.87 -4.68 -24.88
C LEU A 194 1.26 -5.93 -24.08
N ILE A 195 0.29 -6.73 -23.69
CA ILE A 195 0.54 -8.00 -23.00
C ILE A 195 1.30 -8.98 -23.88
N LYS A 196 1.01 -9.07 -25.17
CA LYS A 196 1.79 -9.89 -26.12
C LYS A 196 3.25 -9.46 -26.20
N GLN A 197 3.53 -8.14 -26.23
CA GLN A 197 4.91 -7.63 -26.25
C GLN A 197 5.68 -8.00 -24.98
N VAL A 198 5.04 -7.85 -23.82
CA VAL A 198 5.63 -8.26 -22.54
C VAL A 198 5.89 -9.77 -22.49
N LYS A 199 4.97 -10.57 -23.02
CA LYS A 199 5.11 -12.03 -23.11
C LYS A 199 6.30 -12.45 -23.98
N GLU A 200 6.56 -11.74 -25.09
CA GLU A 200 7.75 -11.99 -25.92
C GLU A 200 9.04 -11.65 -25.18
N SER A 201 9.10 -10.52 -24.46
CA SER A 201 10.24 -10.18 -23.62
C SER A 201 10.49 -11.21 -22.52
N TYR A 202 9.42 -11.62 -21.81
CA TYR A 202 9.49 -12.68 -20.81
C TYR A 202 10.04 -13.99 -21.39
N ARG A 203 9.58 -14.39 -22.60
CA ARG A 203 10.05 -15.59 -23.27
C ARG A 203 11.55 -15.54 -23.58
N LYS A 204 12.06 -14.40 -24.03
CA LYS A 204 13.51 -14.22 -24.29
C LYS A 204 14.31 -14.37 -22.98
N ILE A 205 13.91 -13.67 -21.92
CA ILE A 205 14.57 -13.76 -20.62
C ILE A 205 14.57 -15.21 -20.11
N ARG A 206 13.40 -15.87 -20.12
CA ARG A 206 13.25 -17.26 -19.67
C ARG A 206 14.10 -18.23 -20.50
N ASN A 207 14.15 -18.07 -21.81
CA ASN A 207 14.97 -18.93 -22.69
C ASN A 207 16.46 -18.77 -22.41
N THR A 208 16.91 -17.54 -22.13
CA THR A 208 18.30 -17.29 -21.73
C THR A 208 18.66 -18.01 -20.43
N TYR A 209 17.80 -17.89 -19.41
CA TYR A 209 17.99 -18.65 -18.16
C TYR A 209 17.97 -20.16 -18.38
N LYS A 210 17.05 -20.66 -19.22
CA LYS A 210 16.98 -22.09 -19.55
C LYS A 210 18.27 -22.58 -20.21
N PHE A 211 18.84 -21.79 -21.13
CA PHE A 211 20.10 -22.09 -21.78
C PHE A 211 21.25 -22.13 -20.76
N MET A 212 21.39 -21.08 -19.93
CA MET A 212 22.45 -21.02 -18.91
C MET A 212 22.35 -22.20 -17.93
N LEU A 213 21.16 -22.44 -17.37
CA LEU A 213 20.94 -23.54 -16.43
C LEU A 213 21.21 -24.92 -17.06
N GLY A 214 20.90 -25.09 -18.36
CA GLY A 214 21.20 -26.32 -19.08
C GLY A 214 22.72 -26.60 -19.17
N ASN A 215 23.53 -25.54 -19.30
CA ASN A 215 24.97 -25.62 -19.32
C ASN A 215 25.62 -25.74 -17.94
N LEU A 216 24.89 -25.47 -16.85
CA LEU A 216 25.37 -25.54 -15.47
C LEU A 216 24.93 -26.82 -14.75
N LYS A 217 24.38 -27.82 -15.48
CA LYS A 217 23.79 -29.01 -14.85
C LYS A 217 24.76 -29.80 -13.98
N ASP A 218 26.01 -29.89 -14.38
CA ASP A 218 27.11 -30.62 -13.72
C ASP A 218 28.13 -29.69 -13.05
N PHE A 219 27.91 -28.36 -13.08
CA PHE A 219 28.79 -27.35 -12.44
C PHE A 219 28.69 -27.39 -10.94
N ASN A 220 29.85 -27.49 -10.29
CA ASN A 220 29.98 -27.36 -8.83
C ASN A 220 30.82 -26.15 -8.50
N TYR A 221 30.18 -25.12 -7.90
CA TYR A 221 30.83 -23.85 -7.59
C TYR A 221 32.15 -24.00 -6.80
N THR A 222 32.20 -24.92 -5.84
CA THR A 222 33.41 -25.11 -5.00
C THR A 222 34.58 -25.74 -5.75
N LYS A 223 34.28 -26.55 -6.79
CA LYS A 223 35.31 -27.29 -7.55
C LYS A 223 35.66 -26.64 -8.87
N ASP A 224 34.64 -26.10 -9.55
CA ASP A 224 34.74 -25.71 -10.95
C ASP A 224 34.79 -24.20 -11.14
N SER A 225 34.67 -23.38 -10.03
CA SER A 225 34.80 -21.94 -10.14
C SER A 225 36.20 -21.51 -10.53
N VAL A 226 36.30 -20.58 -11.48
CA VAL A 226 37.56 -19.97 -11.94
C VAL A 226 37.73 -18.63 -11.22
N LYS A 227 38.93 -18.37 -10.69
CA LYS A 227 39.24 -17.06 -10.09
C LYS A 227 39.31 -15.99 -11.18
N TYR A 228 38.99 -14.76 -10.84
CA TYR A 228 38.98 -13.66 -11.80
C TYR A 228 40.32 -13.48 -12.52
N GLU A 229 41.43 -13.63 -11.79
CA GLU A 229 42.79 -13.53 -12.33
C GLU A 229 43.08 -14.55 -13.43
N ASP A 230 42.50 -15.75 -13.32
CA ASP A 230 42.70 -16.88 -14.22
C ASP A 230 41.72 -16.92 -15.38
N MET A 231 40.72 -16.02 -15.40
CA MET A 231 39.72 -15.95 -16.47
C MET A 231 40.33 -15.46 -17.79
N PRO A 232 39.90 -15.98 -18.95
CA PRO A 232 40.19 -15.40 -20.27
C PRO A 232 39.74 -13.92 -20.36
N TYR A 233 40.34 -13.19 -21.29
CA TYR A 233 40.05 -11.74 -21.43
C TYR A 233 38.56 -11.43 -21.66
N TYR A 234 37.89 -12.20 -22.51
CA TYR A 234 36.48 -11.98 -22.81
C TYR A 234 35.56 -12.33 -21.62
N ASP A 235 35.92 -13.31 -20.79
CA ASP A 235 35.18 -13.57 -19.54
C ASP A 235 35.36 -12.44 -18.54
N LYS A 236 36.55 -11.89 -18.39
CA LYS A 236 36.82 -10.68 -17.62
C LYS A 236 35.99 -9.49 -18.13
N TYR A 237 35.88 -9.33 -19.43
CA TYR A 237 35.02 -8.32 -20.05
C TYR A 237 33.56 -8.50 -19.64
N MET A 238 33.03 -9.73 -19.77
CA MET A 238 31.64 -10.02 -19.38
C MET A 238 31.39 -9.86 -17.91
N MET A 239 32.34 -10.20 -17.03
CA MET A 239 32.24 -9.91 -15.59
C MET A 239 32.16 -8.40 -15.32
N ASN A 240 32.91 -7.59 -16.07
CA ASN A 240 32.80 -6.13 -15.94
C ASN A 240 31.44 -5.62 -16.44
N GLU A 241 30.92 -6.10 -17.54
CA GLU A 241 29.58 -5.75 -18.03
C GLU A 241 28.48 -6.18 -17.05
N LEU A 242 28.59 -7.36 -16.45
CA LEU A 242 27.67 -7.83 -15.41
C LEU A 242 27.73 -6.93 -14.17
N ASN A 243 28.92 -6.50 -13.74
CA ASN A 243 29.04 -5.58 -12.61
C ASN A 243 28.40 -4.23 -12.88
N LYS A 244 28.60 -3.65 -14.07
CA LYS A 244 27.93 -2.40 -14.49
C LYS A 244 26.41 -2.58 -14.51
N PHE A 245 25.95 -3.66 -15.12
CA PHE A 245 24.52 -4.00 -15.16
C PHE A 245 23.92 -4.11 -13.76
N THR A 246 24.56 -4.87 -12.87
CA THR A 246 24.10 -5.07 -11.49
C THR A 246 24.02 -3.76 -10.74
N LYS A 247 25.07 -2.92 -10.85
CA LYS A 247 25.08 -1.59 -10.21
C LYS A 247 23.92 -0.72 -10.68
N ASN A 248 23.71 -0.63 -11.99
CA ASN A 248 22.64 0.16 -12.56
C ASN A 248 21.25 -0.35 -12.15
N VAL A 249 21.05 -1.67 -12.16
CA VAL A 249 19.79 -2.28 -11.72
C VAL A 249 19.49 -1.97 -10.27
N LEU A 250 20.49 -2.09 -9.39
CA LEU A 250 20.31 -1.78 -7.96
C LEU A 250 20.00 -0.29 -7.72
N GLU A 251 20.65 0.59 -8.47
CA GLU A 251 20.37 2.03 -8.41
C GLU A 251 18.93 2.35 -8.83
N GLU A 252 18.45 1.75 -9.93
CA GLU A 252 17.08 1.94 -10.39
C GLU A 252 16.04 1.33 -9.42
N TYR A 253 16.34 0.21 -8.77
CA TYR A 253 15.49 -0.32 -7.69
C TYR A 253 15.42 0.62 -6.50
N ASN A 254 16.54 1.19 -6.08
CA ASN A 254 16.58 2.14 -4.96
C ASN A 254 15.78 3.43 -5.25
N ASN A 255 15.63 3.78 -6.54
CA ASN A 255 14.86 4.93 -7.00
C ASN A 255 13.41 4.56 -7.38
N TYR A 256 12.97 3.32 -7.13
CA TYR A 256 11.65 2.81 -7.56
C TYR A 256 11.38 2.93 -9.06
N ASN A 257 12.42 2.97 -9.89
CA ASN A 257 12.33 3.09 -11.35
C ASN A 257 12.29 1.72 -12.04
N PHE A 258 11.21 0.98 -11.79
CA PHE A 258 11.07 -0.40 -12.28
C PHE A 258 11.03 -0.51 -13.80
N GLN A 259 10.54 0.51 -14.51
CA GLN A 259 10.55 0.55 -15.96
C GLN A 259 11.98 0.50 -16.51
N ASN A 260 12.91 1.22 -15.89
CA ASN A 260 14.33 1.17 -16.29
C ASN A 260 14.97 -0.17 -15.92
N VAL A 261 14.63 -0.76 -14.78
CA VAL A 261 15.06 -2.13 -14.45
C VAL A 261 14.64 -3.09 -15.56
N TYR A 262 13.36 -3.05 -15.98
CA TYR A 262 12.87 -3.86 -17.10
C TYR A 262 13.68 -3.64 -18.39
N LYS A 263 13.91 -2.37 -18.77
CA LYS A 263 14.71 -2.02 -19.96
C LYS A 263 16.14 -2.53 -19.86
N LEU A 264 16.80 -2.36 -18.71
CA LEU A 264 18.17 -2.84 -18.49
C LEU A 264 18.26 -4.36 -18.62
N VAL A 265 17.34 -5.10 -17.97
CA VAL A 265 17.30 -6.57 -18.05
C VAL A 265 17.05 -7.04 -19.49
N ASN A 266 16.07 -6.45 -20.16
CA ASN A 266 15.75 -6.84 -21.54
C ASN A 266 16.91 -6.57 -22.50
N ASN A 267 17.59 -5.43 -22.37
CA ASN A 267 18.75 -5.06 -23.16
C ASN A 267 19.95 -5.99 -22.87
N PHE A 268 20.24 -6.23 -21.59
CA PHE A 268 21.35 -7.12 -21.20
C PHE A 268 21.16 -8.53 -21.76
N VAL A 269 19.95 -9.09 -21.64
CA VAL A 269 19.63 -10.41 -22.16
C VAL A 269 19.66 -10.46 -23.70
N SER A 270 19.02 -9.46 -24.36
CA SER A 270 18.81 -9.52 -25.81
C SER A 270 20.01 -9.08 -26.65
N PHE A 271 20.88 -8.24 -26.08
CA PHE A 271 22.02 -7.70 -26.81
C PHE A 271 23.36 -8.12 -26.19
N THR A 272 23.55 -7.93 -24.88
CA THR A 272 24.84 -8.22 -24.26
C THR A 272 25.10 -9.73 -24.21
N LEU A 273 24.22 -10.49 -23.56
CA LEU A 273 24.40 -11.95 -23.44
C LEU A 273 24.18 -12.69 -24.75
N SER A 274 23.28 -12.23 -25.62
CA SER A 274 22.96 -12.91 -26.87
C SER A 274 24.06 -12.76 -27.95
N ASN A 275 24.87 -11.71 -27.87
CA ASN A 275 25.97 -11.46 -28.81
C ASN A 275 27.33 -12.01 -28.31
N PHE A 276 27.40 -12.40 -27.06
CA PHE A 276 28.56 -13.04 -26.44
C PHE A 276 28.51 -14.56 -26.58
#